data_eac159b962d1c812e6096428c54428d4
#
_entry.id   eac159b962d1c812e6096428c54428d4
#
_cell.length_a   1.000
_cell.length_b   1.000
_cell.length_c   1.000
_cell.angle_alpha   90.00
_cell.angle_beta   90.00
_cell.angle_gamma   90.00
#
_symmetry.space_group_name_H-M   'P 1'
#
loop_
_entity.id
_entity.type
_entity.pdbx_description
1 polymer ?
#
loop_
_entity_poly.entity_id
_entity_poly.type
_entity_poly.pdbx_seq_one_letter_code
_entity_poly.pdbx_strand_id
1 'polypeptide(L)'
;MAGSEEEEALYPCPADGSKLYGWTAAHDPLDRDKRIVLDRCESCGLAVTRAATPPDVDAELEPLISAGPDGMLELTAPNRRSFGGGIGGAQWAGLEPELHRLHLNPESVRLLLAQRGLQVSEVRTPFAAEGRRLMVQTFLNAFTFRDNFLRNAGRGRIEPATSGERWLYRLDWLVSVLVYVPATFLAFPIEALGAAFGRGGVMEVKTLNTRLLDK
;
A
#
# COMPACT_ATOMS: atom_id res chain seq x y z
N MET A 1 -18.57 -25.81 -5.07
CA MET A 1 -18.21 -25.00 -3.90
C MET A 1 -17.05 -25.74 -3.24
N ALA A 2 -15.82 -25.41 -3.63
CA ALA A 2 -14.62 -25.94 -2.98
C ALA A 2 -14.34 -25.00 -1.82
N GLY A 3 -14.38 -25.50 -0.58
CA GLY A 3 -13.95 -24.79 0.60
C GLY A 3 -12.48 -24.44 0.41
N SER A 4 -12.18 -23.15 0.33
CA SER A 4 -10.83 -22.67 0.54
C SER A 4 -10.50 -22.99 1.99
N GLU A 5 -9.67 -24.02 2.23
CA GLU A 5 -8.94 -24.10 3.47
C GLU A 5 -8.21 -22.76 3.61
N GLU A 6 -8.61 -21.95 4.58
CA GLU A 6 -7.94 -20.71 4.92
C GLU A 6 -6.55 -21.10 5.43
N GLU A 7 -5.59 -21.10 4.54
CA GLU A 7 -4.20 -21.41 4.85
C GLU A 7 -3.72 -20.33 5.83
N GLU A 8 -3.57 -20.70 7.09
CA GLU A 8 -3.13 -19.81 8.18
C GLU A 8 -1.69 -19.35 7.88
N ALA A 9 -1.42 -18.06 8.09
CA ALA A 9 -0.08 -17.53 7.92
C ALA A 9 0.90 -18.18 8.91
N LEU A 10 2.17 -18.29 8.50
CA LEU A 10 3.22 -18.97 9.28
C LEU A 10 3.65 -18.24 10.57
N TYR A 11 3.19 -17.00 10.76
CA TYR A 11 3.56 -16.15 11.90
C TYR A 11 2.40 -15.23 12.29
N PRO A 12 2.34 -14.77 13.55
CA PRO A 12 1.31 -13.86 14.02
C PRO A 12 1.47 -12.46 13.45
N CYS A 13 0.43 -11.65 13.55
CA CYS A 13 0.44 -10.25 13.14
C CYS A 13 1.54 -9.47 13.88
N PRO A 14 2.45 -8.79 13.20
CA PRO A 14 3.53 -8.04 13.84
C PRO A 14 3.04 -6.81 14.62
N ALA A 15 1.79 -6.36 14.40
CA ALA A 15 1.25 -5.17 15.07
C ALA A 15 0.56 -5.49 16.40
N ASP A 16 -0.11 -6.65 16.53
CA ASP A 16 -0.93 -6.97 17.72
C ASP A 16 -0.84 -8.43 18.18
N GLY A 17 -0.03 -9.26 17.49
CA GLY A 17 0.12 -10.68 17.82
C GLY A 17 -1.08 -11.57 17.44
N SER A 18 -2.14 -11.01 16.84
CA SER A 18 -3.32 -11.76 16.42
C SER A 18 -3.00 -12.64 15.19
N LYS A 19 -3.91 -13.56 14.87
CA LYS A 19 -3.79 -14.39 13.68
C LYS A 19 -3.89 -13.56 12.40
N LEU A 20 -3.14 -14.00 11.39
CA LEU A 20 -3.23 -13.53 10.02
C LEU A 20 -3.97 -14.59 9.18
N TYR A 21 -4.87 -14.15 8.32
CA TYR A 21 -5.65 -15.00 7.42
C TYR A 21 -5.39 -14.63 5.98
N GLY A 22 -5.45 -15.60 5.07
CA GLY A 22 -5.37 -15.35 3.64
C GLY A 22 -6.41 -14.34 3.20
N TRP A 23 -5.96 -13.23 2.62
CA TRP A 23 -6.85 -12.15 2.22
C TRP A 23 -7.03 -12.07 0.72
N THR A 24 -5.94 -12.00 -0.03
CA THR A 24 -5.98 -11.87 -1.49
C THR A 24 -4.65 -12.26 -2.12
N ALA A 25 -4.62 -12.34 -3.45
CA ALA A 25 -3.40 -12.52 -4.22
C ALA A 25 -3.32 -11.42 -5.28
N ALA A 26 -2.28 -10.60 -5.22
CA ALA A 26 -1.95 -9.61 -6.22
C ALA A 26 -1.08 -10.20 -7.33
N HIS A 27 -1.09 -9.60 -8.52
CA HIS A 27 -0.12 -9.91 -9.54
C HIS A 27 1.23 -9.26 -9.22
N ASP A 28 2.32 -9.95 -9.50
CA ASP A 28 3.62 -9.31 -9.54
C ASP A 28 3.67 -8.39 -10.79
N PRO A 29 3.87 -7.07 -10.62
CA PRO A 29 3.86 -6.15 -11.76
C PRO A 29 5.02 -6.36 -12.73
N LEU A 30 6.08 -7.07 -12.31
CA LEU A 30 7.25 -7.37 -13.13
C LEU A 30 7.18 -8.76 -13.77
N ASP A 31 6.49 -9.71 -13.13
CA ASP A 31 6.28 -11.08 -13.60
C ASP A 31 4.79 -11.43 -13.55
N ARG A 32 4.12 -11.38 -14.72
CA ARG A 32 2.67 -11.57 -14.85
C ARG A 32 2.18 -12.95 -14.43
N ASP A 33 3.04 -13.96 -14.52
CA ASP A 33 2.69 -15.33 -14.19
C ASP A 33 2.80 -15.61 -12.68
N LYS A 34 3.45 -14.68 -11.96
CA LYS A 34 3.65 -14.78 -10.52
C LYS A 34 2.52 -14.08 -9.76
N ARG A 35 2.02 -14.77 -8.74
CA ARG A 35 1.07 -14.25 -7.76
C ARG A 35 1.77 -14.05 -6.42
N ILE A 36 1.50 -12.91 -5.81
CA ILE A 36 2.00 -12.56 -4.49
C ILE A 36 0.81 -12.62 -3.53
N VAL A 37 0.86 -13.56 -2.60
CA VAL A 37 -0.22 -13.75 -1.61
C VAL A 37 -0.06 -12.75 -0.49
N LEU A 38 -1.19 -12.17 -0.06
CA LEU A 38 -1.25 -11.28 1.08
C LEU A 38 -2.18 -11.86 2.14
N ASP A 39 -1.73 -11.79 3.36
CA ASP A 39 -2.50 -12.10 4.57
C ASP A 39 -3.00 -10.82 5.22
N ARG A 40 -4.06 -10.93 6.02
CA ARG A 40 -4.63 -9.79 6.72
C ARG A 40 -4.96 -10.15 8.15
N CYS A 41 -4.66 -9.23 9.06
CA CYS A 41 -5.10 -9.28 10.45
C CYS A 41 -6.56 -8.80 10.56
N GLU A 42 -7.43 -9.62 11.12
CA GLU A 42 -8.83 -9.24 11.36
C GLU A 42 -8.96 -8.20 12.47
N SER A 43 -8.07 -8.24 13.47
CA SER A 43 -8.07 -7.32 14.61
C SER A 43 -7.69 -5.89 14.19
N CYS A 44 -6.45 -5.67 13.72
CA CYS A 44 -5.95 -4.32 13.38
C CYS A 44 -6.03 -3.97 11.89
N GLY A 45 -6.37 -4.94 11.03
CA GLY A 45 -6.51 -4.75 9.59
C GLY A 45 -5.19 -4.53 8.84
N LEU A 46 -4.02 -4.76 9.49
CA LEU A 46 -2.73 -4.82 8.80
C LEU A 46 -2.76 -5.91 7.73
N ALA A 47 -2.35 -5.59 6.51
CA ALA A 47 -2.09 -6.63 5.53
C ALA A 47 -0.58 -6.85 5.40
N VAL A 48 -0.19 -8.10 5.16
CA VAL A 48 1.22 -8.52 5.12
C VAL A 48 1.43 -9.37 3.87
N THR A 49 2.46 -9.07 3.11
CA THR A 49 2.90 -9.93 2.01
C THR A 49 3.44 -11.23 2.59
N ARG A 50 2.81 -12.37 2.21
CA ARG A 50 3.16 -13.71 2.71
C ARG A 50 4.57 -14.09 2.30
N ALA A 51 5.36 -14.57 3.25
CA ALA A 51 6.68 -15.13 3.03
C ALA A 51 6.99 -16.16 4.13
N ALA A 52 8.07 -16.92 3.96
CA ALA A 52 8.49 -17.94 4.91
C ALA A 52 8.91 -17.37 6.28
N THR A 53 9.33 -16.12 6.33
CA THR A 53 9.76 -15.43 7.56
C THR A 53 8.89 -14.20 7.83
N PRO A 54 8.70 -13.79 9.09
CA PRO A 54 8.01 -12.55 9.40
C PRO A 54 8.72 -11.34 8.78
N PRO A 55 7.99 -10.23 8.51
CA PRO A 55 8.60 -9.00 8.01
C PRO A 55 9.53 -8.40 9.09
N ASP A 56 10.63 -7.81 8.63
CA ASP A 56 11.42 -6.91 9.46
C ASP A 56 10.71 -5.56 9.52
N VAL A 57 10.02 -5.33 10.63
CA VAL A 57 9.16 -4.15 10.79
C VAL A 57 9.99 -2.86 10.85
N ASP A 58 11.20 -2.91 11.41
CA ASP A 58 12.06 -1.73 11.50
C ASP A 58 12.57 -1.33 10.12
N ALA A 59 13.02 -2.30 9.33
CA ALA A 59 13.44 -2.06 7.96
C ALA A 59 12.30 -1.53 7.06
N GLU A 60 11.05 -1.94 7.32
CA GLU A 60 9.87 -1.45 6.57
C GLU A 60 9.44 -0.04 7.02
N LEU A 61 9.59 0.31 8.29
CA LEU A 61 9.16 1.62 8.81
C LEU A 61 10.21 2.71 8.64
N GLU A 62 11.50 2.37 8.77
CA GLU A 62 12.61 3.35 8.73
C GLU A 62 12.55 4.29 7.51
N PRO A 63 12.36 3.81 6.26
CA PRO A 63 12.30 4.69 5.09
C PRO A 63 11.05 5.58 5.04
N LEU A 64 10.02 5.29 5.86
CA LEU A 64 8.78 6.06 5.92
C LEU A 64 8.83 7.17 6.97
N ILE A 65 9.81 7.13 7.88
CA ILE A 65 9.96 8.06 9.00
C ILE A 65 10.93 9.17 8.62
N SER A 66 10.54 10.40 8.88
CA SER A 66 11.37 11.59 8.73
C SER A 66 11.37 12.40 10.02
N ALA A 67 12.43 13.19 10.23
CA ALA A 67 12.48 14.13 11.34
C ALA A 67 11.55 15.31 11.06
N GLY A 68 10.60 15.50 11.96
CA GLY A 68 9.73 16.67 11.99
C GLY A 68 10.29 17.78 12.90
N PRO A 69 9.58 18.92 13.01
CA PRO A 69 9.95 19.99 13.91
C PRO A 69 9.86 19.54 15.38
N ASP A 70 10.62 20.20 16.25
CA ASP A 70 10.56 20.06 17.72
C ASP A 70 10.77 18.64 18.26
N GLY A 71 11.61 17.83 17.57
CA GLY A 71 11.91 16.45 17.98
C GLY A 71 10.78 15.46 17.72
N MET A 72 9.73 15.87 17.03
CA MET A 72 8.70 14.96 16.52
C MET A 72 9.25 14.11 15.37
N LEU A 73 8.67 12.94 15.20
CA LEU A 73 8.89 12.13 13.99
C LEU A 73 7.60 12.14 13.17
N GLU A 74 7.76 12.22 11.86
CA GLU A 74 6.67 12.16 10.91
C GLU A 74 6.81 10.89 10.05
N LEU A 75 5.72 10.14 9.93
CA LEU A 75 5.66 8.98 9.05
C LEU A 75 4.61 9.23 7.97
N THR A 76 5.00 9.02 6.71
CA THR A 76 4.09 9.10 5.57
C THR A 76 4.05 7.75 4.86
N ALA A 77 2.84 7.21 4.68
CA ALA A 77 2.65 5.91 4.04
C ALA A 77 1.33 5.84 3.26
N PRO A 78 1.22 4.95 2.25
CA PRO A 78 -0.05 4.60 1.65
C PRO A 78 -1.02 4.06 2.70
N ASN A 79 -2.29 4.49 2.64
CA ASN A 79 -3.33 4.06 3.57
C ASN A 79 -4.15 2.90 2.97
N ARG A 80 -3.91 1.68 3.45
CA ARG A 80 -4.63 0.50 2.96
C ARG A 80 -6.16 0.59 3.18
N ARG A 81 -6.63 1.33 4.18
CA ARG A 81 -8.06 1.57 4.45
C ARG A 81 -8.66 2.74 3.68
N SER A 82 -7.92 3.32 2.71
CA SER A 82 -8.43 4.37 1.83
C SER A 82 -9.59 3.91 0.96
N PHE A 83 -10.31 4.85 0.37
CA PHE A 83 -11.30 4.52 -0.67
C PHE A 83 -10.62 3.82 -1.85
N GLY A 84 -9.43 4.28 -2.28
CA GLY A 84 -8.64 3.62 -3.31
C GLY A 84 -8.30 2.17 -2.96
N GLY A 85 -7.90 1.91 -1.72
CA GLY A 85 -7.66 0.57 -1.21
C GLY A 85 -8.90 -0.32 -1.21
N GLY A 86 -10.08 0.26 -0.94
CA GLY A 86 -11.36 -0.45 -1.02
C GLY A 86 -11.79 -0.77 -2.45
N ILE A 87 -11.66 0.20 -3.35
CA ILE A 87 -12.04 0.07 -4.77
C ILE A 87 -11.09 -0.87 -5.51
N GLY A 88 -9.78 -0.70 -5.33
CA GLY A 88 -8.76 -1.45 -6.07
C GLY A 88 -8.54 -2.87 -5.54
N GLY A 89 -8.81 -3.13 -4.27
CA GLY A 89 -8.55 -4.44 -3.67
C GLY A 89 -7.11 -4.91 -3.90
N ALA A 90 -6.92 -6.05 -4.57
CA ALA A 90 -5.62 -6.60 -4.94
C ALA A 90 -4.87 -5.74 -5.99
N GLN A 91 -5.58 -4.98 -6.80
CA GLN A 91 -5.03 -4.10 -7.83
C GLN A 91 -4.82 -2.66 -7.35
N TRP A 92 -5.00 -2.40 -6.04
CA TRP A 92 -4.74 -1.08 -5.51
C TRP A 92 -3.27 -0.70 -5.65
N ALA A 93 -3.03 0.45 -6.28
CA ALA A 93 -1.68 0.89 -6.62
C ALA A 93 -0.74 1.14 -5.42
N GLY A 94 -1.29 1.32 -4.23
CA GLY A 94 -0.51 1.50 -3.00
C GLY A 94 -0.10 0.20 -2.31
N LEU A 95 -0.42 -0.99 -2.85
CA LEU A 95 0.07 -2.25 -2.29
C LEU A 95 1.56 -2.43 -2.56
N GLU A 96 1.99 -2.36 -3.83
CA GLU A 96 3.36 -2.64 -4.27
C GLU A 96 3.98 -3.84 -3.52
N PRO A 97 3.34 -5.04 -3.54
CA PRO A 97 3.70 -6.15 -2.65
C PRO A 97 5.06 -6.78 -2.98
N GLU A 98 5.63 -6.43 -4.13
CA GLU A 98 6.99 -6.77 -4.54
C GLU A 98 8.05 -5.89 -3.89
N LEU A 99 7.65 -4.75 -3.29
CA LEU A 99 8.55 -3.79 -2.64
C LEU A 99 8.36 -3.77 -1.12
N HIS A 100 7.13 -3.90 -0.67
CA HIS A 100 6.75 -3.73 0.73
C HIS A 100 6.08 -4.99 1.26
N ARG A 101 6.44 -5.37 2.46
CA ARG A 101 5.84 -6.50 3.16
C ARG A 101 4.73 -6.06 4.11
N LEU A 102 4.71 -4.80 4.54
CA LEU A 102 3.68 -4.24 5.41
C LEU A 102 2.80 -3.25 4.65
N HIS A 103 1.50 -3.50 4.65
CA HIS A 103 0.52 -2.61 4.03
C HIS A 103 -0.31 -1.95 5.13
N LEU A 104 0.14 -0.78 5.51
CA LEU A 104 -0.27 -0.07 6.72
C LEU A 104 -1.66 0.57 6.59
N ASN A 105 -2.29 0.73 7.75
CA ASN A 105 -3.48 1.55 7.94
C ASN A 105 -3.35 2.34 9.25
N PRO A 106 -4.23 3.32 9.55
CA PRO A 106 -4.13 4.15 10.76
C PRO A 106 -4.08 3.36 12.07
N GLU A 107 -4.76 2.22 12.16
CA GLU A 107 -4.77 1.39 13.38
C GLU A 107 -3.45 0.63 13.55
N SER A 108 -3.05 -0.09 12.50
CA SER A 108 -1.82 -0.89 12.56
C SER A 108 -0.56 -0.04 12.79
N VAL A 109 -0.49 1.17 12.20
CA VAL A 109 0.66 2.05 12.41
C VAL A 109 0.77 2.54 13.85
N ARG A 110 -0.37 2.84 14.51
CA ARG A 110 -0.37 3.21 15.94
C ARG A 110 0.19 2.10 16.82
N LEU A 111 -0.23 0.86 16.57
CA LEU A 111 0.24 -0.31 17.32
C LEU A 111 1.74 -0.56 17.10
N LEU A 112 2.19 -0.51 15.84
CA LEU A 112 3.60 -0.73 15.50
C LEU A 112 4.51 0.35 16.09
N LEU A 113 4.10 1.61 16.09
CA LEU A 113 4.87 2.72 16.68
C LEU A 113 4.86 2.66 18.21
N ALA A 114 3.74 2.29 18.83
CA ALA A 114 3.64 2.13 20.28
C ALA A 114 4.60 1.05 20.79
N GLN A 115 4.77 -0.07 20.09
CA GLN A 115 5.76 -1.10 20.44
C GLN A 115 7.20 -0.58 20.45
N ARG A 116 7.47 0.53 19.76
CA ARG A 116 8.78 1.20 19.68
C ARG A 116 8.94 2.36 20.67
N GLY A 117 7.97 2.52 21.57
CA GLY A 117 7.95 3.62 22.54
C GLY A 117 7.66 4.99 21.89
N LEU A 118 7.05 5.00 20.69
CA LEU A 118 6.63 6.21 20.02
C LEU A 118 5.14 6.46 20.27
N GLN A 119 4.80 7.57 20.87
CA GLN A 119 3.42 7.97 21.08
C GLN A 119 2.88 8.72 19.86
N VAL A 120 1.85 8.18 19.21
CA VAL A 120 1.18 8.85 18.09
C VAL A 120 0.33 10.01 18.63
N SER A 121 0.67 11.24 18.24
CA SER A 121 -0.08 12.44 18.59
C SER A 121 -1.21 12.72 17.59
N GLU A 122 -0.98 12.43 16.32
CA GLU A 122 -1.94 12.73 15.26
C GLU A 122 -1.81 11.73 14.10
N VAL A 123 -2.95 11.36 13.50
CA VAL A 123 -3.02 10.68 12.21
C VAL A 123 -3.99 11.41 11.31
N ARG A 124 -3.50 11.85 10.16
CA ARG A 124 -4.28 12.50 9.12
C ARG A 124 -4.25 11.70 7.83
N THR A 125 -5.29 11.83 7.02
CA THR A 125 -5.33 11.29 5.66
C THR A 125 -5.69 12.43 4.69
N PRO A 126 -4.71 13.31 4.39
CA PRO A 126 -4.97 14.53 3.66
C PRO A 126 -5.34 14.26 2.21
N PHE A 127 -5.95 15.27 1.56
CA PHE A 127 -6.10 15.29 0.11
C PHE A 127 -4.74 15.59 -0.53
N ALA A 128 -3.91 14.56 -0.68
CA ALA A 128 -2.54 14.68 -1.16
C ALA A 128 -2.40 14.36 -2.65
N ALA A 129 -1.37 14.94 -3.28
CA ALA A 129 -1.06 14.66 -4.67
C ALA A 129 -0.74 13.17 -4.90
N GLU A 130 -0.03 12.53 -3.96
CA GLU A 130 0.29 11.10 -4.06
C GLU A 130 -0.96 10.23 -3.90
N GLY A 131 -1.90 10.54 -2.99
CA GLY A 131 -3.18 9.83 -2.88
C GLY A 131 -3.96 9.84 -4.20
N ARG A 132 -4.00 11.00 -4.88
CA ARG A 132 -4.61 11.12 -6.22
C ARG A 132 -3.88 10.28 -7.27
N ARG A 133 -2.54 10.26 -7.26
CA ARG A 133 -1.74 9.43 -8.18
C ARG A 133 -2.00 7.95 -7.96
N LEU A 134 -2.09 7.51 -6.70
CA LEU A 134 -2.45 6.15 -6.35
C LEU A 134 -3.85 5.78 -6.88
N MET A 135 -4.83 6.69 -6.73
CA MET A 135 -6.18 6.46 -7.23
C MET A 135 -6.22 6.38 -8.76
N VAL A 136 -5.54 7.28 -9.48
CA VAL A 136 -5.43 7.24 -10.95
C VAL A 136 -4.80 5.93 -11.39
N GLN A 137 -3.68 5.53 -10.79
CA GLN A 137 -3.01 4.27 -11.13
C GLN A 137 -3.89 3.05 -10.81
N THR A 138 -4.66 3.09 -9.73
CA THR A 138 -5.62 2.02 -9.39
C THR A 138 -6.68 1.86 -10.50
N PHE A 139 -7.20 2.96 -11.05
CA PHE A 139 -8.09 2.88 -12.21
C PHE A 139 -7.40 2.35 -13.45
N LEU A 140 -6.16 2.75 -13.71
CA LEU A 140 -5.39 2.22 -14.84
C LEU A 140 -5.17 0.72 -14.72
N ASN A 141 -4.91 0.21 -13.52
CA ASN A 141 -4.69 -1.23 -13.27
C ASN A 141 -5.88 -2.10 -13.72
N ALA A 142 -7.09 -1.55 -13.71
CA ALA A 142 -8.27 -2.26 -14.21
C ALA A 142 -8.27 -2.49 -15.75
N PHE A 143 -7.44 -1.77 -16.49
CA PHE A 143 -7.40 -1.81 -17.95
C PHE A 143 -6.03 -2.22 -18.51
N THR A 144 -4.95 -2.09 -17.74
CA THR A 144 -3.60 -2.48 -18.15
C THR A 144 -3.35 -3.96 -17.88
N PHE A 145 -2.47 -4.57 -18.68
CA PHE A 145 -2.06 -5.97 -18.53
C PHE A 145 -1.09 -6.17 -17.36
N ARG A 146 -0.42 -5.09 -16.91
CA ARG A 146 0.47 -5.09 -15.75
C ARG A 146 -0.03 -4.10 -14.72
N ASP A 147 -0.14 -4.55 -13.48
CA ASP A 147 -0.45 -3.65 -12.38
C ASP A 147 0.70 -2.64 -12.18
N ASN A 148 0.34 -1.43 -11.78
CA ASN A 148 1.29 -0.33 -11.57
C ASN A 148 2.16 0.00 -12.79
N PHE A 149 1.65 -0.23 -14.01
CA PHE A 149 2.42 -0.09 -15.25
C PHE A 149 3.12 1.26 -15.37
N LEU A 150 2.40 2.39 -15.29
CA LEU A 150 3.02 3.72 -15.44
C LEU A 150 4.06 4.01 -14.36
N ARG A 151 3.82 3.59 -13.12
CA ARG A 151 4.78 3.77 -12.02
C ARG A 151 6.06 2.98 -12.27
N ASN A 152 5.95 1.73 -12.66
CA ASN A 152 7.09 0.86 -12.91
C ASN A 152 7.83 1.20 -14.21
N ALA A 153 7.11 1.58 -15.27
CA ALA A 153 7.72 2.07 -16.51
C ALA A 153 8.48 3.39 -16.28
N GLY A 154 7.90 4.33 -15.53
CA GLY A 154 8.56 5.59 -15.16
C GLY A 154 9.81 5.41 -14.29
N ARG A 155 9.90 4.30 -13.54
CA ARG A 155 11.08 3.92 -12.73
C ARG A 155 12.08 3.06 -13.51
N GLY A 156 11.82 2.76 -14.80
CA GLY A 156 12.68 1.91 -15.63
C GLY A 156 12.71 0.44 -15.17
N ARG A 157 11.69 -0.04 -14.42
CA ARG A 157 11.67 -1.41 -13.87
C ARG A 157 11.11 -2.45 -14.85
N ILE A 158 10.48 -2.02 -15.95
CA ILE A 158 9.89 -2.91 -16.95
C ILE A 158 10.77 -2.92 -18.18
N GLU A 159 11.47 -4.03 -18.40
CA GLU A 159 12.33 -4.26 -19.57
C GLU A 159 11.78 -5.43 -20.39
N PRO A 160 10.99 -5.17 -21.45
CA PRO A 160 10.42 -6.24 -22.25
C PRO A 160 11.49 -6.96 -23.07
N ALA A 161 11.75 -8.24 -22.77
CA ALA A 161 12.78 -9.04 -23.41
C ALA A 161 12.31 -9.62 -24.77
N THR A 162 11.07 -10.12 -24.83
CA THR A 162 10.51 -10.78 -26.01
C THR A 162 9.70 -9.85 -26.90
N SER A 163 9.43 -10.28 -28.15
CA SER A 163 8.56 -9.50 -29.07
C SER A 163 7.12 -9.38 -28.54
N GLY A 164 6.61 -10.45 -27.91
CA GLY A 164 5.28 -10.43 -27.28
C GLY A 164 5.20 -9.47 -26.13
N GLU A 165 6.21 -9.44 -25.26
CA GLU A 165 6.27 -8.48 -24.15
C GLU A 165 6.38 -7.02 -24.62
N ARG A 166 7.15 -6.77 -25.69
CA ARG A 166 7.23 -5.44 -26.32
C ARG A 166 5.88 -4.98 -26.87
N TRP A 167 5.09 -5.90 -27.43
CA TRP A 167 3.76 -5.58 -27.91
C TRP A 167 2.81 -5.23 -26.76
N LEU A 168 2.78 -6.08 -25.69
CA LEU A 168 1.99 -5.80 -24.49
C LEU A 168 2.39 -4.49 -23.79
N TYR A 169 3.69 -4.20 -23.73
CA TYR A 169 4.20 -2.93 -23.20
C TYR A 169 3.66 -1.72 -23.97
N ARG A 170 3.60 -1.82 -25.30
CA ARG A 170 3.02 -0.75 -26.16
C ARG A 170 1.52 -0.62 -25.95
N LEU A 171 0.81 -1.74 -25.75
CA LEU A 171 -0.62 -1.72 -25.44
C LEU A 171 -0.88 -1.08 -24.07
N ASP A 172 -0.11 -1.44 -23.04
CA ASP A 172 -0.23 -0.82 -21.73
C ASP A 172 0.00 0.69 -21.79
N TRP A 173 0.96 1.15 -22.61
CA TRP A 173 1.15 2.58 -22.89
C TRP A 173 -0.06 3.22 -23.55
N LEU A 174 -0.58 2.61 -24.61
CA LEU A 174 -1.74 3.13 -25.34
C LEU A 174 -2.96 3.23 -24.42
N VAL A 175 -3.26 2.16 -23.71
CA VAL A 175 -4.36 2.11 -22.74
C VAL A 175 -4.16 3.17 -21.66
N SER A 176 -2.96 3.27 -21.11
CA SER A 176 -2.66 4.27 -20.08
C SER A 176 -2.90 5.69 -20.58
N VAL A 177 -2.47 6.04 -21.77
CA VAL A 177 -2.69 7.38 -22.35
C VAL A 177 -4.19 7.66 -22.55
N LEU A 178 -4.94 6.69 -23.07
CA LEU A 178 -6.39 6.84 -23.30
C LEU A 178 -7.20 6.96 -22.01
N VAL A 179 -6.84 6.18 -21.00
CA VAL A 179 -7.59 6.11 -19.73
C VAL A 179 -7.13 7.17 -18.72
N TYR A 180 -5.91 7.71 -18.85
CA TYR A 180 -5.32 8.63 -17.87
C TYR A 180 -6.19 9.86 -17.58
N VAL A 181 -6.70 10.50 -18.62
CA VAL A 181 -7.52 11.73 -18.47
C VAL A 181 -8.84 11.42 -17.74
N PRO A 182 -9.69 10.50 -18.22
CA PRO A 182 -10.92 10.17 -17.49
C PRO A 182 -10.65 9.61 -16.08
N ALA A 183 -9.60 8.81 -15.88
CA ALA A 183 -9.20 8.33 -14.56
C ALA A 183 -8.84 9.48 -13.61
N THR A 184 -8.16 10.53 -14.12
CA THR A 184 -7.81 11.72 -13.33
C THR A 184 -9.06 12.48 -12.88
N PHE A 185 -10.03 12.65 -13.77
CA PHE A 185 -11.30 13.31 -13.45
C PHE A 185 -12.11 12.55 -12.40
N LEU A 186 -12.10 11.22 -12.43
CA LEU A 186 -12.77 10.38 -11.44
C LEU A 186 -12.00 10.30 -10.11
N ALA A 187 -10.68 10.23 -10.16
CA ALA A 187 -9.83 10.13 -8.98
C ALA A 187 -9.95 11.37 -8.08
N PHE A 188 -10.09 12.56 -8.65
CA PHE A 188 -10.13 13.81 -7.90
C PHE A 188 -11.27 13.85 -6.87
N PRO A 189 -12.55 13.72 -7.23
CA PRO A 189 -13.65 13.76 -6.25
C PRO A 189 -13.62 12.59 -5.28
N ILE A 190 -13.22 11.39 -5.72
CA ILE A 190 -13.16 10.20 -4.86
C ILE A 190 -12.10 10.38 -3.78
N GLU A 191 -10.91 10.87 -4.15
CA GLU A 191 -9.83 11.12 -3.19
C GLU A 191 -10.19 12.29 -2.25
N ALA A 192 -10.85 13.34 -2.74
CA ALA A 192 -11.33 14.45 -1.93
C ALA A 192 -12.36 13.98 -0.88
N LEU A 193 -13.32 13.15 -1.29
CA LEU A 193 -14.26 12.52 -0.37
C LEU A 193 -13.55 11.58 0.60
N GLY A 194 -12.61 10.77 0.12
CA GLY A 194 -11.79 9.90 0.97
C GLY A 194 -11.09 10.70 2.07
N ALA A 195 -10.42 11.78 1.72
CA ALA A 195 -9.75 12.66 2.68
C ALA A 195 -10.73 13.29 3.69
N ALA A 196 -11.90 13.75 3.23
CA ALA A 196 -12.93 14.33 4.09
C ALA A 196 -13.48 13.34 5.13
N PHE A 197 -13.52 12.05 4.79
CA PHE A 197 -13.97 10.96 5.68
C PHE A 197 -12.83 10.23 6.42
N GLY A 198 -11.61 10.78 6.43
CA GLY A 198 -10.46 10.13 7.07
C GLY A 198 -10.00 8.84 6.35
N ARG A 199 -10.29 8.73 5.04
CA ARG A 199 -9.97 7.58 4.17
C ARG A 199 -9.24 8.00 2.90
N GLY A 200 -8.41 9.03 2.96
CA GLY A 200 -7.52 9.43 1.88
C GLY A 200 -6.46 8.37 1.57
N GLY A 201 -5.93 8.39 0.35
CA GLY A 201 -5.00 7.38 -0.19
C GLY A 201 -3.65 7.32 0.51
N VAL A 202 -3.26 8.41 1.18
CA VAL A 202 -2.02 8.52 1.98
C VAL A 202 -2.39 8.89 3.41
N MET A 203 -1.64 8.40 4.37
CA MET A 203 -1.72 8.82 5.76
C MET A 203 -0.42 9.51 6.18
N GLU A 204 -0.56 10.52 7.00
CA GLU A 204 0.50 11.25 7.69
C GLU A 204 0.33 11.03 9.19
N VAL A 205 1.38 10.56 9.84
CA VAL A 205 1.38 10.25 11.27
C VAL A 205 2.43 11.09 11.94
N LYS A 206 2.04 11.82 13.00
CA LYS A 206 2.96 12.57 13.85
C LYS A 206 3.13 11.86 15.18
N THR A 207 4.38 11.75 15.63
CA THR A 207 4.70 11.06 16.88
C THR A 207 5.55 11.94 17.78
N LEU A 208 5.40 11.73 19.09
CA LEU A 208 6.31 12.24 20.10
C LEU A 208 7.25 11.10 20.51
N ASN A 209 8.54 11.40 20.62
CA ASN A 209 9.49 10.46 21.21
C ASN A 209 9.35 10.53 22.74
N THR A 210 8.70 9.54 23.33
CA THR A 210 8.44 9.51 24.78
C THR A 210 9.73 9.48 25.61
N ARG A 211 10.84 8.98 25.06
CA ARG A 211 12.14 8.99 25.72
C ARG A 211 12.72 10.41 25.93
N LEU A 212 12.20 11.42 25.25
CA LEU A 212 12.59 12.82 25.44
C LEU A 212 11.75 13.52 26.54
N LEU A 213 10.65 12.91 26.98
CA LEU A 213 9.78 13.46 28.02
C LEU A 213 10.19 13.03 29.44
N ASP A 214 11.07 12.01 29.55
CA ASP A 214 11.57 11.47 30.83
C ASP A 214 12.89 12.13 31.30
N LYS A 215 13.25 13.29 30.74
CA LYS A 215 14.39 14.13 31.15
C LYS A 215 13.88 15.49 31.64
#